data_e96245f40105d3d9cff94dbfc4b6d0d2
#
_entry.id   e96245f40105d3d9cff94dbfc4b6d0d2
#
_cell.length_a   1.000
_cell.length_b   1.000
_cell.length_c   1.000
_cell.angle_alpha   90.00
_cell.angle_beta   90.00
_cell.angle_gamma   90.00
#
_symmetry.space_group_name_H-M   'P 1'
#
loop_
_entity.id
_entity.type
_entity.pdbx_description
1 polymer ?
#
loop_
_entity_poly.entity_id
_entity_poly.type
_entity_poly.pdbx_seq_one_letter_code
_entity_poly.pdbx_strand_id
1 'polypeptide(L)'
;MSESIQVIDSVHSQEIPIVDGIGNAKVVVWPGTGARHRTFQVINLGENSKTVQLCHPESDAAYYVLKGQGSVFDIGTGQSHDLGEGGMVHIDAKDRYQFVASASGMDLLGGPCPADISLYAGLKT
;
A
#
# COMPACT_ATOMS: atom_id res chain seq x y z
N MET A 1 -2.58 1.77 28.63
CA MET A 1 -3.89 1.24 28.23
C MET A 1 -4.25 1.75 26.83
N SER A 2 -4.61 0.85 25.97
CA SER A 2 -5.00 1.24 24.62
C SER A 2 -6.47 1.68 24.60
N GLU A 3 -6.76 2.67 23.81
CA GLU A 3 -8.12 3.10 23.57
C GLU A 3 -8.80 2.12 22.62
N SER A 4 -10.09 1.89 22.79
CA SER A 4 -10.85 1.04 21.89
C SER A 4 -11.09 1.72 20.53
N ILE A 5 -11.06 3.04 20.51
CA ILE A 5 -11.14 3.83 19.28
C ILE A 5 -9.96 4.79 19.25
N GLN A 6 -9.25 4.81 18.15
CA GLN A 6 -8.16 5.76 17.97
C GLN A 6 -8.22 6.38 16.58
N VAL A 7 -7.84 7.63 16.49
CA VAL A 7 -7.72 8.34 15.22
C VAL A 7 -6.23 8.53 14.95
N ILE A 8 -5.78 8.05 13.81
CA ILE A 8 -4.37 8.09 13.43
C ILE A 8 -4.23 8.98 12.20
N ASP A 9 -3.34 9.95 12.29
CA ASP A 9 -3.08 10.90 11.22
C ASP A 9 -1.98 10.36 10.31
N SER A 10 -2.25 10.23 9.03
CA SER A 10 -1.27 9.74 8.07
C SER A 10 -0.06 10.68 7.92
N VAL A 11 -0.25 11.97 8.15
CA VAL A 11 0.83 12.96 8.03
C VAL A 11 1.96 12.66 9.02
N HIS A 12 1.61 12.17 10.21
CA HIS A 12 2.58 11.86 11.25
C HIS A 12 2.94 10.38 11.33
N SER A 13 2.45 9.57 10.39
CA SER A 13 2.71 8.13 10.38
C SER A 13 4.09 7.84 9.80
N GLN A 14 4.65 6.70 10.18
CA GLN A 14 5.97 6.28 9.70
C GLN A 14 5.89 5.84 8.25
N GLU A 15 7.00 6.00 7.54
CA GLU A 15 7.10 5.61 6.13
C GLU A 15 7.78 4.25 6.00
N ILE A 16 7.39 3.51 4.95
CA ILE A 16 8.09 2.30 4.53
C ILE A 16 8.68 2.54 3.13
N PRO A 17 9.84 1.93 2.82
CA PRO A 17 10.57 2.24 1.59
C PRO A 17 10.07 1.42 0.39
N ILE A 18 8.81 1.55 0.03
CA ILE A 18 8.23 0.81 -1.08
C ILE A 18 7.94 1.68 -2.31
N VAL A 19 8.27 2.97 -2.28
CA VAL A 19 8.11 3.86 -3.44
C VAL A 19 9.43 4.01 -4.17
N ASP A 20 9.39 3.75 -5.47
CA ASP A 20 10.52 3.97 -6.37
C ASP A 20 10.16 5.17 -7.25
N GLY A 21 10.78 6.31 -6.93
CA GLY A 21 10.51 7.58 -7.58
C GLY A 21 10.00 8.63 -6.60
N ILE A 22 9.05 9.44 -7.06
CA ILE A 22 8.51 10.56 -6.29
C ILE A 22 7.32 10.06 -5.46
N GLY A 23 7.34 10.35 -4.17
CA GLY A 23 6.24 10.03 -3.29
C GLY A 23 6.68 9.28 -2.04
N ASN A 24 5.71 8.74 -1.33
CA ASN A 24 5.98 7.99 -0.10
C ASN A 24 4.86 6.99 0.17
N ALA A 25 5.12 6.08 1.10
CA ALA A 25 4.13 5.15 1.61
C ALA A 25 4.16 5.21 3.13
N LYS A 26 3.03 5.51 3.73
CA LYS A 26 2.92 5.66 5.19
C LYS A 26 2.09 4.54 5.77
N VAL A 27 2.58 3.95 6.86
CA VAL A 27 1.85 2.89 7.57
C VAL A 27 1.01 3.54 8.66
N VAL A 28 -0.29 3.48 8.50
CA VAL A 28 -1.23 4.17 9.38
C VAL A 28 -1.88 3.19 10.36
N VAL A 29 -2.54 2.18 9.84
CA VAL A 29 -3.13 1.12 10.66
C VAL A 29 -2.27 -0.13 10.45
N TRP A 30 -1.57 -0.53 11.48
CA TRP A 30 -0.62 -1.65 11.42
C TRP A 30 -0.31 -2.12 12.85
N PRO A 31 0.42 -3.24 13.03
CA PRO A 31 0.69 -3.75 14.38
C PRO A 31 1.34 -2.73 15.33
N GLY A 32 2.20 -1.85 14.80
CA GLY A 32 2.84 -0.81 15.63
C GLY A 32 1.86 0.23 16.18
N THR A 33 0.68 0.37 15.58
CA THR A 33 -0.39 1.23 16.11
C THR A 33 -1.51 0.41 16.77
N GLY A 34 -1.32 -0.90 16.93
CA GLY A 34 -2.24 -1.76 17.70
C GLY A 34 -3.17 -2.62 16.88
N ALA A 35 -3.10 -2.58 15.56
CA ALA A 35 -3.97 -3.38 14.72
C ALA A 35 -3.58 -4.87 14.78
N ARG A 36 -4.58 -5.74 14.89
CA ARG A 36 -4.34 -7.19 15.00
C ARG A 36 -4.35 -7.91 13.66
N HIS A 37 -5.19 -7.46 12.73
CA HIS A 37 -5.44 -8.21 11.50
C HIS A 37 -5.22 -7.36 10.27
N ARG A 38 -5.92 -6.25 10.21
CA ARG A 38 -5.97 -5.40 9.02
C ARG A 38 -4.87 -4.37 9.02
N THR A 39 -4.31 -4.09 7.86
CA THR A 39 -3.37 -3.00 7.73
C THR A 39 -3.86 -2.02 6.66
N PHE A 40 -3.58 -0.75 6.88
CA PHE A 40 -3.85 0.29 5.90
C PHE A 40 -2.63 1.19 5.77
N GLN A 41 -2.16 1.30 4.56
CA GLN A 41 -1.09 2.20 4.16
C GLN A 41 -1.69 3.26 3.25
N VAL A 42 -1.15 4.46 3.31
CA VAL A 42 -1.44 5.50 2.34
C VAL A 42 -0.22 5.62 1.45
N ILE A 43 -0.38 5.28 0.18
CA ILE A 43 0.70 5.30 -0.80
C ILE A 43 0.46 6.47 -1.74
N ASN A 44 1.40 7.42 -1.75
CA ASN A 44 1.34 8.57 -2.64
C ASN A 44 2.42 8.40 -3.71
N LEU A 45 1.99 8.17 -4.94
CA LEU A 45 2.89 8.06 -6.08
C LEU A 45 2.80 9.36 -6.90
N GLY A 46 3.92 10.05 -7.04
CA GLY A 46 4.02 11.21 -7.90
C GLY A 46 3.98 10.81 -9.38
N GLU A 47 4.13 11.79 -10.27
CA GLU A 47 4.05 11.55 -11.70
C GLU A 47 5.02 10.45 -12.14
N ASN A 48 4.50 9.49 -12.89
CA ASN A 48 5.26 8.39 -13.48
C ASN A 48 6.09 7.57 -12.48
N SER A 49 5.79 7.69 -11.19
CA SER A 49 6.47 6.92 -10.14
C SER A 49 5.77 5.58 -9.92
N LYS A 50 6.43 4.68 -9.22
CA LYS A 50 5.93 3.33 -9.02
C LYS A 50 6.32 2.82 -7.64
N THR A 51 5.66 1.74 -7.21
CA THR A 51 6.14 1.00 -6.05
C THR A 51 7.25 0.06 -6.49
N VAL A 52 8.01 -0.44 -5.53
CA VAL A 52 8.84 -1.63 -5.76
C VAL A 52 7.92 -2.83 -6.02
N GLN A 53 8.47 -3.94 -6.49
CA GLN A 53 7.70 -5.16 -6.62
C GLN A 53 7.31 -5.68 -5.24
N LEU A 54 6.03 -5.99 -5.05
CA LEU A 54 5.48 -6.42 -3.77
C LEU A 54 4.98 -7.85 -3.88
N CYS A 55 5.13 -8.59 -2.79
CA CYS A 55 4.63 -9.95 -2.67
C CYS A 55 4.45 -10.26 -1.18
N HIS A 56 3.30 -10.80 -0.82
CA HIS A 56 2.99 -11.15 0.56
C HIS A 56 2.73 -12.65 0.64
N PRO A 57 3.65 -13.44 1.23
CA PRO A 57 3.54 -14.91 1.17
C PRO A 57 2.29 -15.47 1.84
N GLU A 58 1.77 -14.80 2.87
CA GLU A 58 0.68 -15.33 3.69
C GLU A 58 -0.51 -14.38 3.78
N SER A 59 -0.52 -13.31 2.96
CA SER A 59 -1.55 -12.29 3.05
C SER A 59 -2.09 -11.96 1.68
N ASP A 60 -3.40 -11.82 1.58
CA ASP A 60 -3.94 -11.09 0.44
C ASP A 60 -3.83 -9.59 0.70
N ALA A 61 -4.06 -8.80 -0.31
CA ALA A 61 -4.01 -7.35 -0.19
C ALA A 61 -5.16 -6.73 -0.98
N ALA A 62 -5.65 -5.62 -0.47
CA ALA A 62 -6.66 -4.84 -1.15
C ALA A 62 -6.31 -3.37 -1.08
N TYR A 63 -6.56 -2.66 -2.18
CA TYR A 63 -6.26 -1.24 -2.30
C TYR A 63 -7.42 -0.50 -2.95
N TYR A 64 -7.57 0.74 -2.56
CA TYR A 64 -8.55 1.66 -3.13
C TYR A 64 -7.80 2.88 -3.70
N VAL A 65 -8.16 3.28 -4.90
CA VAL A 65 -7.56 4.47 -5.52
C VAL A 65 -8.28 5.71 -5.01
N LEU A 66 -7.57 6.50 -4.20
CA LEU A 66 -8.12 7.72 -3.62
C LEU A 66 -8.15 8.85 -4.63
N LYS A 67 -7.14 8.93 -5.49
CA LYS A 67 -6.97 10.05 -6.41
C LYS A 67 -6.02 9.65 -7.53
N GLY A 68 -6.23 10.21 -8.70
CA GLY A 68 -5.31 10.03 -9.81
C GLY A 68 -5.57 8.78 -10.62
N GLN A 69 -4.58 8.39 -11.39
CA GLN A 69 -4.67 7.29 -12.35
C GLN A 69 -3.34 6.55 -12.44
N GLY A 70 -3.42 5.30 -12.85
CA GLY A 70 -2.25 4.49 -13.07
C GLY A 70 -2.64 3.07 -13.44
N SER A 71 -1.83 2.12 -13.01
CA SER A 71 -2.08 0.71 -13.27
C SER A 71 -1.52 -0.14 -12.15
N VAL A 72 -2.03 -1.37 -12.06
CA VAL A 72 -1.39 -2.43 -11.30
C VAL A 72 -0.86 -3.45 -12.28
N PHE A 73 0.41 -3.81 -12.10
CA PHE A 73 1.08 -4.78 -12.95
C PHE A 73 1.17 -6.11 -12.23
N ASP A 74 0.61 -7.16 -12.86
CA ASP A 74 0.72 -8.54 -12.38
C ASP A 74 2.03 -9.10 -12.94
N ILE A 75 3.04 -9.21 -12.10
CA ILE A 75 4.38 -9.63 -12.53
C ILE A 75 4.39 -11.08 -12.98
N GLY A 76 3.57 -11.91 -12.34
CA GLY A 76 3.51 -13.34 -12.66
C GLY A 76 2.97 -13.62 -14.07
N THR A 77 1.94 -12.89 -14.48
CA THR A 77 1.31 -13.07 -15.81
C THR A 77 1.80 -12.10 -16.85
N GLY A 78 2.43 -11.00 -16.45
CA GLY A 78 2.82 -9.92 -17.35
C GLY A 78 1.68 -9.01 -17.75
N GLN A 79 0.51 -9.16 -17.14
CA GLN A 79 -0.66 -8.33 -17.46
C GLN A 79 -0.68 -7.06 -16.62
N SER A 80 -1.19 -6.00 -17.22
CA SER A 80 -1.38 -4.71 -16.57
C SER A 80 -2.85 -4.36 -16.58
N HIS A 81 -3.35 -3.83 -15.47
CA HIS A 81 -4.74 -3.42 -15.32
C HIS A 81 -4.80 -1.94 -14.99
N ASP A 82 -5.59 -1.19 -15.76
CA ASP A 82 -5.74 0.25 -15.55
C ASP A 82 -6.52 0.52 -14.27
N LEU A 83 -6.10 1.55 -13.56
CA LEU A 83 -6.73 2.00 -12.32
C LEU A 83 -7.04 3.48 -12.41
N GLY A 84 -8.19 3.86 -11.89
CA GLY A 84 -8.59 5.24 -11.75
C GLY A 84 -9.26 5.46 -10.41
N GLU A 85 -9.53 6.72 -10.11
CA GLU A 85 -10.15 7.13 -8.86
C GLU A 85 -11.43 6.32 -8.60
N GLY A 86 -11.54 5.79 -7.39
CA GLY A 86 -12.66 4.93 -7.00
C GLY A 86 -12.48 3.45 -7.32
N GLY A 87 -11.43 3.09 -8.05
CA GLY A 87 -11.15 1.69 -8.36
C GLY A 87 -10.62 0.93 -7.16
N MET A 88 -10.90 -0.37 -7.10
CA MET A 88 -10.38 -1.25 -6.06
C MET A 88 -9.66 -2.43 -6.70
N VAL A 89 -8.62 -2.88 -6.02
CA VAL A 89 -7.79 -4.00 -6.45
C VAL A 89 -7.73 -5.02 -5.34
N HIS A 90 -7.93 -6.29 -5.68
CA HIS A 90 -7.69 -7.39 -4.77
C HIS A 90 -6.55 -8.25 -5.34
N ILE A 91 -5.59 -8.59 -4.49
CA ILE A 91 -4.41 -9.36 -4.88
C ILE A 91 -4.30 -10.55 -3.94
N ASP A 92 -4.25 -11.75 -4.49
CA ASP A 92 -4.12 -12.98 -3.71
C ASP A 92 -2.74 -13.09 -3.09
N ALA A 93 -2.66 -13.84 -2.00
CA ALA A 93 -1.38 -14.16 -1.37
C ALA A 93 -0.43 -14.78 -2.39
N LYS A 94 0.85 -14.46 -2.27
CA LYS A 94 1.95 -14.94 -3.13
C LYS A 94 2.01 -14.30 -4.51
N ASP A 95 0.97 -13.62 -4.97
CA ASP A 95 1.03 -12.92 -6.25
C ASP A 95 1.97 -11.72 -6.14
N ARG A 96 2.80 -11.55 -7.15
CA ARG A 96 3.73 -10.43 -7.23
C ARG A 96 3.09 -9.31 -8.03
N TYR A 97 3.16 -8.10 -7.50
CA TYR A 97 2.49 -6.97 -8.12
C TYR A 97 3.29 -5.68 -7.92
N GLN A 98 2.94 -4.68 -8.71
CA GLN A 98 3.57 -3.37 -8.67
C GLN A 98 2.56 -2.33 -9.13
N PHE A 99 2.46 -1.23 -8.40
CA PHE A 99 1.65 -0.10 -8.84
C PHE A 99 2.52 0.89 -9.61
N VAL A 100 1.96 1.43 -10.69
CA VAL A 100 2.63 2.42 -11.53
C VAL A 100 1.67 3.58 -11.74
N ALA A 101 2.08 4.78 -11.36
CA ALA A 101 1.27 5.98 -11.54
C ALA A 101 1.42 6.52 -12.96
N SER A 102 0.38 7.16 -13.44
CA SER A 102 0.42 7.93 -14.69
C SER A 102 1.11 9.28 -14.46
N ALA A 103 1.11 10.12 -15.50
CA ALA A 103 1.66 11.48 -15.41
C ALA A 103 0.94 12.33 -14.36
N SER A 104 -0.29 11.99 -14.00
CA SER A 104 -1.05 12.72 -12.98
C SER A 104 -0.77 12.24 -11.55
N GLY A 105 0.00 11.16 -11.38
CA GLY A 105 0.19 10.54 -10.07
C GLY A 105 -0.99 9.67 -9.67
N MET A 106 -0.83 8.94 -8.55
CA MET A 106 -1.90 8.08 -8.04
C MET A 106 -1.73 7.90 -6.53
N ASP A 107 -2.79 8.10 -5.79
CA ASP A 107 -2.83 7.88 -4.35
C ASP A 107 -3.68 6.66 -4.04
N LEU A 108 -3.16 5.78 -3.21
CA LEU A 108 -3.78 4.50 -2.87
C LEU A 108 -3.93 4.35 -1.36
N LEU A 109 -4.97 3.66 -0.96
CA LEU A 109 -5.19 3.26 0.43
C LEU A 109 -5.40 1.76 0.48
N GLY A 110 -4.63 1.07 1.29
CA GLY A 110 -4.80 -0.37 1.47
C GLY A 110 -3.57 -1.03 2.06
N GLY A 111 -3.54 -2.35 1.99
CA GLY A 111 -2.42 -3.12 2.49
C GLY A 111 -2.75 -4.59 2.64
N PRO A 112 -1.76 -5.38 3.05
CA PRO A 112 -1.94 -6.82 3.27
C PRO A 112 -2.72 -7.11 4.56
N CYS A 113 -3.44 -8.20 4.55
CA CYS A 113 -4.17 -8.73 5.71
C CYS A 113 -4.01 -10.25 5.74
N PRO A 114 -3.47 -10.84 6.81
CA PRO A 114 -2.87 -10.18 7.96
C PRO A 114 -1.63 -9.36 7.61
N ALA A 115 -1.07 -8.67 8.58
CA ALA A 115 0.10 -7.84 8.36
C ALA A 115 1.26 -8.65 7.79
N ASP A 116 1.95 -8.08 6.81
CA ASP A 116 3.22 -8.63 6.32
C ASP A 116 4.33 -7.91 7.08
N ILE A 117 4.86 -8.55 8.11
CA ILE A 117 5.82 -7.92 9.00
C ILE A 117 7.13 -7.54 8.33
N SER A 118 7.45 -8.15 7.17
CA SER A 118 8.65 -7.79 6.43
C SER A 118 8.63 -6.34 5.95
N LEU A 119 7.44 -5.75 5.78
CA LEU A 119 7.31 -4.37 5.36
C LEU A 119 7.74 -3.36 6.43
N TYR A 120 7.78 -3.79 7.68
CA TYR A 120 7.98 -2.88 8.80
C TYR A 120 9.39 -2.93 9.39
N ALA A 121 10.30 -3.60 8.71
CA ALA A 121 11.68 -3.68 9.15
C ALA A 121 12.26 -2.27 9.31
N GLY A 122 12.87 -2.00 10.46
CA GLY A 122 13.44 -0.70 10.75
C GLY A 122 12.47 0.33 11.32
N LEU A 123 11.18 0.02 11.39
CA LEU A 123 10.22 0.94 12.01
C LEU A 123 10.25 0.82 13.52
N LYS A 124 9.86 1.92 14.16
CA LYS A 124 9.72 1.96 15.63
C LYS A 124 8.32 1.54 16.02
N THR A 125 8.23 0.67 16.99
CA THR A 125 6.94 0.21 17.52
C THR A 125 6.63 0.83 18.87
#